data_6be42578cad9dea3bf2e6e5ac2b6b27e
#
_entry.id   6be42578cad9dea3bf2e6e5ac2b6b27e
#
_cell.length_a   1.000
_cell.length_b   1.000
_cell.length_c   1.000
_cell.angle_alpha   90.00
_cell.angle_beta   90.00
_cell.angle_gamma   90.00
#
_symmetry.space_group_name_H-M   'P 1'
#
loop_
_entity.id
_entity.type
_entity.pdbx_description
1 polymer ?
#
loop_
_entity_poly.entity_id
_entity_poly.type
_entity_poly.pdbx_seq_one_letter_code
_entity_poly.pdbx_strand_id
1 'polypeptide(L)'
;GHGYKPAEVALDKLHGVTQFDVKTGKKEAPKKTVKEVKPEPAAAAADAPKKMAYTDVFAKALIAAAERDSRIVAITAAMPGGTGLHHFEKRFGLDRMFDVGICEQHAVTMAAGMAAEGLVPYAAIYSSFMQVKGGR
;
A
#
# COMPACT_ATOMS: atom_id res chain seq x y z
N GLY A 1 12.40 -1.76 13.09
CA GLY A 1 13.31 -1.32 13.16
C GLY A 1 14.18 -0.40 14.02
N HIS A 2 13.93 -0.32 15.33
CA HIS A 2 14.78 0.50 16.19
C HIS A 2 16.21 -0.03 16.21
N GLY A 3 17.20 0.88 16.06
CA GLY A 3 18.63 0.54 15.97
C GLY A 3 19.17 0.31 14.55
N TYR A 4 18.30 0.28 13.53
CA TYR A 4 18.72 0.21 12.14
C TYR A 4 18.27 1.46 11.36
N LYS A 5 19.17 2.43 11.23
CA LYS A 5 18.89 3.75 10.66
C LYS A 5 18.10 3.73 9.34
N PRO A 6 18.41 2.86 8.34
CA PRO A 6 17.63 2.83 7.11
C PRO A 6 16.15 2.49 7.34
N ALA A 7 15.83 1.64 8.33
CA ALA A 7 14.45 1.32 8.67
C ALA A 7 13.77 2.42 9.49
N GLU A 8 14.53 3.15 10.30
CA GLU A 8 14.00 4.25 11.11
C GLU A 8 13.52 5.43 10.26
N VAL A 9 14.21 5.70 9.13
CA VAL A 9 13.88 6.79 8.21
C VAL A 9 12.94 6.35 7.09
N ALA A 10 12.83 5.04 6.79
CA ALA A 10 11.93 4.54 5.78
C ALA A 10 10.47 4.67 6.22
N LEU A 11 9.58 5.12 5.34
CA LEU A 11 8.17 5.31 5.63
C LEU A 11 7.49 4.00 6.02
N ASP A 12 7.77 2.93 5.26
CA ASP A 12 7.27 1.57 5.49
C ASP A 12 8.06 0.80 6.57
N LYS A 13 9.02 1.47 7.25
CA LYS A 13 9.92 0.87 8.24
C LYS A 13 10.61 -0.41 7.74
N LEU A 14 10.77 -0.53 6.42
CA LEU A 14 11.26 -1.72 5.73
C LEU A 14 10.41 -2.99 6.03
N HIS A 15 9.12 -2.82 6.27
CA HIS A 15 8.20 -3.95 6.41
C HIS A 15 7.90 -4.56 5.03
N GLY A 16 8.10 -5.88 4.89
CA GLY A 16 7.85 -6.58 3.62
C GLY A 16 8.78 -6.19 2.47
N VAL A 17 10.07 -6.04 2.74
CA VAL A 17 11.07 -5.68 1.71
C VAL A 17 11.60 -6.88 0.93
N THR A 18 11.96 -6.62 -0.33
CA THR A 18 12.78 -7.50 -1.17
C THR A 18 14.25 -7.43 -0.74
N GLN A 19 15.13 -8.22 -1.35
CA GLN A 19 16.56 -8.19 -1.08
C GLN A 19 17.12 -6.76 -1.14
N PHE A 20 17.92 -6.40 -0.15
CA PHE A 20 18.56 -5.10 -0.04
C PHE A 20 19.95 -5.22 0.59
N ASP A 21 20.80 -4.24 0.33
CA ASP A 21 22.12 -4.14 0.95
C ASP A 21 21.97 -3.71 2.42
N VAL A 22 22.45 -4.56 3.33
CA VAL A 22 22.28 -4.36 4.79
C VAL A 22 22.99 -3.11 5.29
N LYS A 23 24.10 -2.70 4.65
CA LYS A 23 24.89 -1.53 5.08
C LYS A 23 24.25 -0.22 4.64
N THR A 24 23.69 -0.19 3.44
CA THR A 24 23.17 1.04 2.81
C THR A 24 21.66 1.16 2.88
N GLY A 25 20.93 0.05 3.15
CA GLY A 25 19.47 -0.01 3.08
C GLY A 25 18.89 0.11 1.66
N LYS A 26 19.73 0.16 0.63
CA LYS A 26 19.29 0.27 -0.75
C LYS A 26 18.72 -1.06 -1.24
N LYS A 27 17.52 -1.02 -1.82
CA LYS A 27 16.91 -2.20 -2.47
C LYS A 27 17.77 -2.59 -3.67
N GLU A 28 18.23 -3.84 -3.70
CA GLU A 28 18.86 -4.40 -4.89
C GLU A 28 17.79 -4.58 -5.97
N ALA A 29 18.11 -4.18 -7.21
CA ALA A 29 17.27 -4.54 -8.34
C ALA A 29 17.17 -6.07 -8.39
N PRO A 30 15.99 -6.68 -8.63
CA PRO A 30 15.86 -8.13 -8.65
C PRO A 30 16.85 -8.69 -9.67
N LYS A 31 17.87 -9.41 -9.19
CA LYS A 31 18.71 -10.23 -10.04
C LYS A 31 17.77 -11.23 -10.69
N LYS A 32 17.56 -11.10 -12.00
CA LYS A 32 16.85 -12.10 -12.80
C LYS A 32 17.61 -13.41 -12.66
N THR A 33 17.25 -14.23 -11.69
CA THR A 33 17.59 -15.65 -11.71
C THR A 33 16.76 -16.26 -12.82
N VAL A 34 17.37 -16.31 -13.98
CA VAL A 34 16.85 -17.03 -15.14
C VAL A 34 16.86 -18.51 -14.76
N LYS A 35 15.74 -19.03 -14.24
CA LYS A 35 15.40 -20.42 -14.50
C LYS A 35 14.84 -20.41 -15.91
N GLU A 36 15.57 -21.05 -16.81
CA GLU A 36 15.13 -21.29 -18.18
C GLU A 36 13.77 -21.98 -18.18
N VAL A 37 12.72 -21.18 -18.34
CA VAL A 37 11.47 -21.63 -18.92
C VAL A 37 11.57 -21.25 -20.39
N LYS A 38 11.62 -22.26 -21.27
CA LYS A 38 11.61 -22.07 -22.73
C LYS A 38 10.50 -21.07 -23.08
N PRO A 39 10.80 -20.01 -23.84
CA PRO A 39 9.77 -19.11 -24.31
C PRO A 39 8.94 -19.80 -25.38
N GLU A 40 7.66 -20.00 -25.16
CA GLU A 40 6.73 -20.07 -26.26
C GLU A 40 6.77 -18.76 -27.05
N PRO A 41 6.67 -18.77 -28.37
CA PRO A 41 6.83 -17.57 -29.17
C PRO A 41 5.66 -16.62 -28.94
N ALA A 42 5.88 -15.56 -28.20
CA ALA A 42 4.96 -14.44 -28.14
C ALA A 42 5.09 -13.63 -29.44
N ALA A 43 4.37 -14.06 -30.46
CA ALA A 43 4.10 -13.21 -31.61
C ALA A 43 3.01 -12.20 -31.23
N ALA A 44 3.30 -10.93 -31.47
CA ALA A 44 2.38 -9.83 -31.61
C ALA A 44 1.48 -9.47 -30.42
N ALA A 45 1.95 -8.56 -29.56
CA ALA A 45 1.07 -7.66 -28.84
C ALA A 45 1.77 -6.30 -28.55
N ALA A 46 2.14 -5.60 -29.60
CA ALA A 46 2.70 -4.24 -29.48
C ALA A 46 1.64 -3.15 -29.21
N ASP A 47 0.35 -3.51 -29.09
CA ASP A 47 -0.74 -2.51 -28.95
C ASP A 47 -1.87 -2.98 -28.04
N ALA A 48 -1.61 -3.85 -27.07
CA ALA A 48 -2.61 -4.15 -26.05
C ALA A 48 -2.56 -3.11 -24.95
N PRO A 49 -3.72 -2.53 -24.53
CA PRO A 49 -3.77 -1.57 -23.45
C PRO A 49 -3.12 -2.17 -22.19
N LYS A 50 -2.13 -1.47 -21.65
CA LYS A 50 -1.39 -1.92 -20.47
C LYS A 50 -2.37 -2.18 -19.33
N LYS A 51 -2.60 -3.45 -19.00
CA LYS A 51 -3.53 -3.83 -17.93
C LYS A 51 -3.09 -3.18 -16.64
N MET A 52 -3.91 -2.31 -16.08
CA MET A 52 -3.67 -1.70 -14.77
C MET A 52 -3.96 -2.72 -13.68
N ALA A 53 -3.14 -2.72 -12.62
CA ALA A 53 -3.45 -3.49 -11.43
C ALA A 53 -4.69 -2.92 -10.71
N TYR A 54 -5.48 -3.77 -10.06
CA TYR A 54 -6.64 -3.32 -9.27
C TYR A 54 -6.26 -2.28 -8.21
N THR A 55 -5.10 -2.43 -7.59
CA THR A 55 -4.51 -1.49 -6.64
C THR A 55 -4.38 -0.08 -7.23
N ASP A 56 -3.90 0.03 -8.47
CA ASP A 56 -3.74 1.32 -9.15
C ASP A 56 -5.09 1.94 -9.52
N VAL A 57 -6.07 1.11 -9.91
CA VAL A 57 -7.44 1.55 -10.20
C VAL A 57 -8.09 2.09 -8.93
N PHE A 58 -7.98 1.35 -7.81
CA PHE A 58 -8.49 1.77 -6.50
C PHE A 58 -7.86 3.10 -6.07
N ALA A 59 -6.53 3.20 -6.09
CA ALA A 59 -5.83 4.40 -5.67
C ALA A 59 -6.24 5.64 -6.49
N LYS A 60 -6.35 5.51 -7.82
CA LYS A 60 -6.82 6.60 -8.69
C LYS A 60 -8.26 7.00 -8.42
N ALA A 61 -9.15 6.04 -8.23
CA ALA A 61 -10.55 6.31 -7.94
C ALA A 61 -10.71 7.02 -6.58
N LEU A 62 -9.96 6.57 -5.57
CA LEU A 62 -9.98 7.17 -4.23
C LEU A 62 -9.43 8.60 -4.26
N ILE A 63 -8.33 8.84 -4.98
CA ILE A 63 -7.78 10.19 -5.16
C ILE A 63 -8.80 11.11 -5.84
N ALA A 64 -9.41 10.66 -6.93
CA ALA A 64 -10.41 11.44 -7.65
C ALA A 64 -11.66 11.74 -6.80
N ALA A 65 -12.06 10.82 -5.92
CA ALA A 65 -13.14 11.06 -4.97
C ALA A 65 -12.72 12.08 -3.90
N ALA A 66 -11.51 11.94 -3.35
CA ALA A 66 -10.97 12.81 -2.32
C ALA A 66 -10.68 14.25 -2.78
N GLU A 67 -10.48 14.45 -4.08
CA GLU A 67 -10.38 15.81 -4.67
C GLU A 67 -11.73 16.53 -4.68
N ARG A 68 -12.84 15.78 -4.72
CA ARG A 68 -14.20 16.32 -4.70
C ARG A 68 -14.79 16.44 -3.29
N ASP A 69 -14.30 15.60 -2.35
CA ASP A 69 -14.79 15.60 -0.97
C ASP A 69 -13.61 15.58 0.01
N SER A 70 -13.42 16.69 0.70
CA SER A 70 -12.33 16.86 1.66
C SER A 70 -12.48 15.98 2.92
N ARG A 71 -13.66 15.40 3.17
CA ARG A 71 -13.92 14.51 4.30
C ARG A 71 -13.31 13.12 4.09
N ILE A 72 -12.96 12.75 2.86
CA ILE A 72 -12.36 11.45 2.55
C ILE A 72 -10.94 11.40 3.10
N VAL A 73 -10.71 10.42 3.95
CA VAL A 73 -9.39 10.08 4.51
C VAL A 73 -9.07 8.60 4.27
N ALA A 74 -7.79 8.27 4.23
CA ALA A 74 -7.33 6.91 3.97
C ALA A 74 -6.58 6.35 5.16
N ILE A 75 -6.80 5.07 5.48
CA ILE A 75 -6.16 4.36 6.58
C ILE A 75 -5.56 3.07 6.05
N THR A 76 -4.34 2.77 6.43
CA THR A 76 -3.68 1.49 6.14
C THR A 76 -3.07 0.90 7.41
N ALA A 77 -2.75 -0.39 7.38
CA ALA A 77 -2.08 -1.10 8.46
C ALA A 77 -0.73 -1.63 7.96
N ALA A 78 0.29 -0.75 7.91
CA ALA A 78 1.65 -1.03 7.46
C ALA A 78 1.76 -1.52 6.00
N MET A 79 0.77 -1.21 5.15
CA MET A 79 0.73 -1.69 3.76
C MET A 79 0.45 -0.58 2.74
N PRO A 80 1.08 0.61 2.82
CA PRO A 80 0.78 1.70 1.90
C PRO A 80 1.11 1.35 0.44
N GLY A 81 2.18 0.58 0.20
CA GLY A 81 2.56 0.13 -1.13
C GLY A 81 1.60 -0.92 -1.70
N GLY A 82 1.27 -1.93 -0.91
CA GLY A 82 0.42 -3.03 -1.33
C GLY A 82 -1.04 -2.64 -1.56
N THR A 83 -1.55 -1.65 -0.84
CA THR A 83 -2.90 -1.11 -1.01
C THR A 83 -2.99 0.04 -2.02
N GLY A 84 -1.85 0.56 -2.49
CA GLY A 84 -1.79 1.72 -3.38
C GLY A 84 -1.94 3.06 -2.66
N LEU A 85 -2.10 3.08 -1.34
CA LEU A 85 -2.31 4.31 -0.57
C LEU A 85 -1.07 5.22 -0.54
N HIS A 86 0.12 4.72 -0.89
CA HIS A 86 1.29 5.57 -1.09
C HIS A 86 1.07 6.64 -2.19
N HIS A 87 0.18 6.41 -3.17
CA HIS A 87 -0.22 7.42 -4.15
C HIS A 87 -1.12 8.48 -3.52
N PHE A 88 -2.03 8.06 -2.64
CA PHE A 88 -2.91 8.95 -1.90
C PHE A 88 -2.12 9.85 -0.96
N GLU A 89 -1.19 9.27 -0.22
CA GLU A 89 -0.26 10.00 0.66
C GLU A 89 0.55 11.05 -0.10
N LYS A 90 1.13 10.66 -1.24
CA LYS A 90 1.88 11.58 -2.11
C LYS A 90 1.04 12.77 -2.56
N ARG A 91 -0.27 12.60 -2.74
CA ARG A 91 -1.18 13.64 -3.23
C ARG A 91 -1.69 14.54 -2.13
N PHE A 92 -2.02 14.00 -0.95
CA PHE A 92 -2.71 14.71 0.14
C PHE A 92 -1.89 14.85 1.43
N GLY A 93 -0.74 14.17 1.53
CA GLY A 93 0.09 14.18 2.74
C GLY A 93 -0.47 13.34 3.88
N LEU A 94 0.20 13.47 5.02
CA LEU A 94 -0.14 12.74 6.25
C LEU A 94 -1.37 13.32 6.97
N ASP A 95 -1.87 14.47 6.57
CA ASP A 95 -3.07 15.07 7.16
C ASP A 95 -4.35 14.29 6.80
N ARG A 96 -4.31 13.53 5.72
CA ARG A 96 -5.45 12.75 5.23
C ARG A 96 -5.15 11.27 5.03
N MET A 97 -3.93 10.82 5.30
CA MET A 97 -3.51 9.42 5.20
C MET A 97 -2.88 8.98 6.52
N PHE A 98 -3.40 7.89 7.09
CA PHE A 98 -3.01 7.37 8.39
C PHE A 98 -2.49 5.94 8.24
N ASP A 99 -1.28 5.68 8.72
CA ASP A 99 -0.74 4.33 8.84
C ASP A 99 -0.70 3.96 10.33
N VAL A 100 -1.53 3.00 10.72
CA VAL A 100 -1.64 2.57 12.12
C VAL A 100 -0.62 1.49 12.49
N GLY A 101 0.32 1.16 11.61
CA GLY A 101 1.22 0.03 11.79
C GLY A 101 0.47 -1.31 11.63
N ILE A 102 1.06 -2.40 12.09
CA ILE A 102 0.46 -3.75 11.99
C ILE A 102 -0.63 -3.88 13.05
N CYS A 103 -1.73 -3.16 12.88
CA CYS A 103 -2.85 -3.13 13.83
C CYS A 103 -4.19 -2.91 13.11
N GLU A 104 -4.68 -3.92 12.44
CA GLU A 104 -5.89 -3.85 11.61
C GLU A 104 -7.15 -3.54 12.44
N GLN A 105 -7.23 -4.06 13.68
CA GLN A 105 -8.34 -3.75 14.60
C GLN A 105 -8.39 -2.26 14.93
N HIS A 106 -7.22 -1.65 15.16
CA HIS A 106 -7.14 -0.22 15.41
C HIS A 106 -7.57 0.58 14.18
N ALA A 107 -7.15 0.17 12.97
CA ALA A 107 -7.57 0.81 11.74
C ALA A 107 -9.11 0.86 11.60
N VAL A 108 -9.79 -0.23 11.90
CA VAL A 108 -11.26 -0.32 11.83
C VAL A 108 -11.92 0.53 12.92
N THR A 109 -11.42 0.46 14.15
CA THR A 109 -11.96 1.25 15.27
C THR A 109 -11.77 2.75 15.04
N MET A 110 -10.59 3.15 14.56
CA MET A 110 -10.29 4.53 14.19
C MET A 110 -11.20 5.01 13.06
N ALA A 111 -11.41 4.19 12.02
CA ALA A 111 -12.34 4.50 10.95
C ALA A 111 -13.77 4.72 11.47
N ALA A 112 -14.24 3.89 12.39
CA ALA A 112 -15.57 4.05 13.00
C ALA A 112 -15.70 5.38 13.74
N GLY A 113 -14.69 5.76 14.54
CA GLY A 113 -14.65 7.04 15.25
C GLY A 113 -14.63 8.23 14.28
N MET A 114 -13.81 8.18 13.25
CA MET A 114 -13.75 9.22 12.21
C MET A 114 -15.09 9.37 11.47
N ALA A 115 -15.76 8.25 11.17
CA ALA A 115 -17.07 8.29 10.53
C ALA A 115 -18.14 8.90 11.43
N ALA A 116 -18.09 8.65 12.73
CA ALA A 116 -19.01 9.26 13.70
C ALA A 116 -18.86 10.78 13.76
N GLU A 117 -17.65 11.29 13.52
CA GLU A 117 -17.35 12.73 13.45
C GLU A 117 -17.56 13.34 12.04
N GLY A 118 -18.17 12.58 11.11
CA GLY A 118 -18.56 13.08 9.79
C GLY A 118 -17.48 12.98 8.72
N LEU A 119 -16.34 12.33 8.97
CA LEU A 119 -15.38 11.98 7.94
C LEU A 119 -15.85 10.77 7.12
N VAL A 120 -15.19 10.54 5.99
CA VAL A 120 -15.44 9.39 5.11
C VAL A 120 -14.16 8.57 5.02
N PRO A 121 -13.89 7.71 6.02
CA PRO A 121 -12.66 6.95 6.07
C PRO A 121 -12.70 5.72 5.17
N TYR A 122 -11.60 5.48 4.46
CA TYR A 122 -11.32 4.28 3.68
C TYR A 122 -10.20 3.49 4.34
N ALA A 123 -10.53 2.42 5.06
CA ALA A 123 -9.56 1.50 5.64
C ALA A 123 -9.20 0.43 4.61
N ALA A 124 -8.04 0.57 3.97
CA ALA A 124 -7.54 -0.37 2.97
C ALA A 124 -6.70 -1.46 3.63
N ILE A 125 -7.32 -2.61 3.85
CA ILE A 125 -6.73 -3.78 4.52
C ILE A 125 -6.97 -5.00 3.64
N TYR A 126 -5.98 -5.89 3.53
CA TYR A 126 -6.14 -7.14 2.81
C TYR A 126 -7.19 -8.04 3.48
N SER A 127 -8.07 -8.64 2.68
CA SER A 127 -9.15 -9.50 3.17
C SER A 127 -8.66 -10.65 4.06
N SER A 128 -7.49 -11.23 3.76
CA SER A 128 -6.86 -12.26 4.56
C SER A 128 -6.52 -11.79 5.99
N PHE A 129 -6.16 -10.52 6.17
CA PHE A 129 -5.85 -9.97 7.49
C PHE A 129 -7.10 -9.55 8.24
N MET A 130 -8.15 -9.15 7.53
CA MET A 130 -9.46 -8.87 8.15
C MET A 130 -10.11 -10.13 8.74
N GLN A 131 -9.94 -11.30 8.09
CA GLN A 131 -10.55 -12.55 8.55
C GLN A 131 -9.91 -13.09 9.84
N VAL A 132 -8.61 -12.95 10.00
CA VAL A 132 -7.87 -13.53 11.16
C VAL A 132 -8.20 -12.80 12.46
N LYS A 133 -8.59 -11.55 12.42
CA LYS A 133 -8.71 -10.68 13.60
C LYS A 133 -10.13 -10.17 13.88
N GLY A 134 -11.08 -10.44 13.00
CA GLY A 134 -12.49 -10.07 13.17
C GLY A 134 -13.39 -11.18 13.70
N GLY A 135 -12.90 -12.36 13.92
CA GLY A 135 -13.68 -13.55 14.23
C GLY A 135 -13.50 -14.07 15.66
N ARG A 136 -13.84 -13.28 16.67
CA ARG A 136 -14.27 -13.74 18.00
C ARG A 136 -15.16 -12.70 18.65
#